data_677c81f00a0f20ba1c9afd7e0672f6b7
#
_entry.id   677c81f00a0f20ba1c9afd7e0672f6b7
#
_cell.length_a   1.000
_cell.length_b   1.000
_cell.length_c   1.000
_cell.angle_alpha   90.00
_cell.angle_beta   90.00
_cell.angle_gamma   90.00
#
_symmetry.space_group_name_H-M   'P 1'
#
loop_
_entity.id
_entity.type
_entity.pdbx_description
1 polymer ?
#
loop_
_entity_poly.entity_id
_entity_poly.type
_entity_poly.pdbx_seq_one_letter_code
_entity_poly.pdbx_strand_id
1 'polypeptide(L)'
;MLAGMSLHHTRSLAPLTLALLCGLCELPHAAAQPAPRAAAAPNTPADDRMDWWREARFGMFIHWGLYAIPAGEWNGKPVGGVGEWILNSAQIKVADYEPLAAQFNPVDFNAEQWAKAAADAGMKYVVITSKHHDGFCLFDSTHTTWDVADATPFKRDILKELAPAVRAQGMQMCWYHSIMDWHHPDYLPRRSWDPRPELKPDFDRFNAYLESQVTELLTNYGPIGVMWFDGEWENTWTNPRGKRLYDLCRSIQPSVIVNNRVGKGRQGMQGMTADGDHPGDFGTPEQEIPSTGIPGVDWESCMTMNDTWGFKKDDLNWKSTTTLVRNLVDCASKGGNYLLNVGPDARGRIPDASLDRLREI
;
A
#
# COMPACT_ATOMS: atom_id res chain seq x y z
N MET A 1 -43.21 57.07 10.62
CA MET A 1 -42.91 58.36 11.26
C MET A 1 -41.45 58.64 11.05
N LEU A 2 -41.22 59.65 10.21
CA LEU A 2 -40.20 60.73 10.28
C LEU A 2 -38.74 60.29 10.25
N ALA A 3 -38.02 60.43 9.15
CA ALA A 3 -37.46 61.67 8.60
C ALA A 3 -36.25 62.16 9.44
N GLY A 4 -35.09 62.43 8.94
CA GLY A 4 -34.68 63.19 7.80
C GLY A 4 -33.18 63.33 7.75
N MET A 5 -32.71 63.53 6.54
CA MET A 5 -31.90 64.63 6.00
C MET A 5 -30.46 64.75 6.52
N SER A 6 -29.44 64.47 5.73
CA SER A 6 -28.85 65.34 4.64
C SER A 6 -27.90 66.40 5.17
N LEU A 7 -26.65 66.40 4.71
CA LEU A 7 -26.06 67.53 4.02
C LEU A 7 -24.62 67.24 3.50
N HIS A 8 -24.43 67.64 2.26
CA HIS A 8 -23.23 67.67 1.47
C HIS A 8 -22.11 68.56 2.06
N HIS A 9 -20.85 68.21 1.75
CA HIS A 9 -19.87 69.23 1.38
C HIS A 9 -18.84 68.64 0.39
N THR A 10 -18.95 69.12 -0.80
CA THR A 10 -17.97 69.02 -1.92
C THR A 10 -16.78 69.95 -1.62
N ARG A 11 -15.55 69.44 -1.78
CA ARG A 11 -14.38 70.26 -2.12
C ARG A 11 -13.54 69.57 -3.18
N SER A 12 -13.53 70.20 -4.32
CA SER A 12 -12.66 70.02 -5.47
C SER A 12 -11.24 70.49 -5.16
N LEU A 13 -10.22 69.72 -5.50
CA LEU A 13 -8.86 70.19 -5.73
C LEU A 13 -8.26 69.46 -6.91
N ALA A 14 -7.67 70.21 -7.82
CA ALA A 14 -7.14 69.87 -9.12
C ALA A 14 -5.82 69.05 -9.07
N PRO A 15 -5.38 68.47 -10.20
CA PRO A 15 -4.30 67.48 -10.23
C PRO A 15 -2.92 68.11 -10.30
N LEU A 16 -1.98 67.62 -9.50
CA LEU A 16 -0.54 67.84 -9.67
C LEU A 16 0.06 66.64 -10.42
N THR A 17 0.48 66.89 -11.66
CA THR A 17 1.24 65.93 -12.47
C THR A 17 2.68 65.86 -11.96
N LEU A 18 3.10 64.78 -11.41
CA LEU A 18 4.50 64.48 -11.08
C LEU A 18 5.01 63.39 -12.02
N ALA A 19 5.86 63.72 -12.94
CA ALA A 19 6.55 62.80 -13.82
C ALA A 19 7.65 62.09 -13.05
N LEU A 20 7.49 60.79 -12.83
CA LEU A 20 8.53 59.93 -12.25
C LEU A 20 9.23 59.16 -13.38
N LEU A 21 10.49 59.47 -13.63
CA LEU A 21 11.39 58.66 -14.46
C LEU A 21 11.63 57.32 -13.74
N CYS A 22 11.06 56.23 -14.30
CA CYS A 22 11.45 54.88 -13.92
C CYS A 22 12.72 54.47 -14.65
N GLY A 23 13.86 54.55 -13.97
CA GLY A 23 15.07 53.87 -14.38
C GLY A 23 14.86 52.34 -14.17
N LEU A 24 14.92 51.57 -15.26
CA LEU A 24 14.96 50.13 -15.23
C LEU A 24 16.30 49.68 -14.65
N CYS A 25 16.34 49.30 -13.37
CA CYS A 25 17.44 48.55 -12.80
C CYS A 25 17.14 47.05 -13.01
N GLU A 26 17.78 46.45 -14.01
CA GLU A 26 17.79 45.01 -14.18
C GLU A 26 18.63 44.40 -13.01
N LEU A 27 17.95 43.78 -12.06
CA LEU A 27 18.61 42.94 -11.07
C LEU A 27 18.95 41.60 -11.72
N PRO A 28 20.20 41.13 -11.58
CA PRO A 28 20.56 39.81 -12.09
C PRO A 28 19.76 38.74 -11.36
N HIS A 29 19.07 37.86 -12.10
CA HIS A 29 18.47 36.62 -11.57
C HIS A 29 19.62 35.76 -11.04
N ALA A 30 19.80 35.76 -9.71
CA ALA A 30 20.60 34.76 -9.04
C ALA A 30 19.83 33.43 -9.14
N ALA A 31 20.35 32.49 -9.92
CA ALA A 31 19.88 31.12 -9.92
C ALA A 31 19.97 30.59 -8.48
N ALA A 32 18.84 30.20 -7.91
CA ALA A 32 18.80 29.58 -6.60
C ALA A 32 19.65 28.30 -6.66
N GLN A 33 20.76 28.29 -5.94
CA GLN A 33 21.52 27.06 -5.73
C GLN A 33 20.64 26.09 -4.94
N PRO A 34 20.60 24.78 -5.30
CA PRO A 34 19.90 23.80 -4.49
C PRO A 34 20.50 23.81 -3.08
N ALA A 35 19.60 23.81 -2.08
CA ALA A 35 19.99 23.76 -0.68
C ALA A 35 20.94 22.57 -0.47
N PRO A 36 22.01 22.72 0.32
CA PRO A 36 22.92 21.62 0.60
C PRO A 36 22.14 20.49 1.28
N ARG A 37 22.23 19.29 0.70
CA ARG A 37 21.70 18.05 1.27
C ARG A 37 22.22 17.95 2.70
N ALA A 38 21.32 17.85 3.68
CA ALA A 38 21.72 17.66 5.07
C ALA A 38 22.65 16.44 5.13
N ALA A 39 23.85 16.65 5.68
CA ALA A 39 24.84 15.59 5.81
C ALA A 39 24.25 14.47 6.66
N ALA A 40 24.27 13.24 6.14
CA ALA A 40 23.90 12.05 6.89
C ALA A 40 24.77 11.99 8.17
N ALA A 41 24.16 11.56 9.28
CA ALA A 41 24.87 11.34 10.53
C ALA A 41 26.05 10.39 10.30
N PRO A 42 27.23 10.65 10.89
CA PRO A 42 28.40 9.82 10.65
C PRO A 42 28.27 8.47 11.32
N ASN A 43 28.59 7.38 10.56
CA ASN A 43 28.91 6.04 11.01
C ASN A 43 27.81 4.97 11.13
N THR A 44 26.80 4.96 10.27
CA THR A 44 26.22 3.67 9.87
C THR A 44 26.80 3.33 8.49
N PRO A 45 27.31 2.10 8.21
CA PRO A 45 27.65 1.72 6.84
C PRO A 45 26.45 1.99 5.95
N ALA A 46 26.65 2.66 4.82
CA ALA A 46 25.57 2.93 3.87
C ALA A 46 24.95 1.57 3.48
N ASP A 47 23.67 1.38 3.75
CA ASP A 47 22.96 0.19 3.32
C ASP A 47 22.53 0.38 1.88
N ASP A 48 23.44 0.03 0.95
CA ASP A 48 23.30 0.24 -0.49
C ASP A 48 22.04 -0.46 -1.06
N ARG A 49 21.50 -1.47 -0.35
CA ARG A 49 20.25 -2.16 -0.80
C ARG A 49 19.01 -1.25 -0.75
N MET A 50 19.04 -0.18 0.07
CA MET A 50 17.94 0.79 0.17
C MET A 50 17.98 1.87 -0.92
N ASP A 51 19.08 2.02 -1.66
CA ASP A 51 19.28 3.16 -2.57
C ASP A 51 18.26 3.17 -3.71
N TRP A 52 18.04 2.02 -4.35
CA TRP A 52 17.04 1.90 -5.41
C TRP A 52 15.63 2.30 -4.91
N TRP A 53 15.29 1.91 -3.68
CA TRP A 53 13.98 2.16 -3.09
C TRP A 53 13.83 3.64 -2.69
N ARG A 54 14.90 4.25 -2.15
CA ARG A 54 14.94 5.69 -1.86
C ARG A 54 14.80 6.53 -3.13
N GLU A 55 15.31 6.05 -4.27
CA GLU A 55 15.20 6.72 -5.57
C GLU A 55 13.85 6.48 -6.24
N ALA A 56 13.20 5.37 -5.95
CA ALA A 56 11.96 4.94 -6.59
C ALA A 56 10.79 5.92 -6.38
N ARG A 57 10.60 6.41 -5.16
CA ARG A 57 9.58 7.39 -4.73
C ARG A 57 8.13 7.03 -5.00
N PHE A 58 7.80 6.21 -6.00
CA PHE A 58 6.44 5.93 -6.41
C PHE A 58 6.26 4.46 -6.77
N GLY A 59 5.29 3.80 -6.13
CA GLY A 59 4.93 2.40 -6.35
C GLY A 59 3.43 2.18 -6.48
N MET A 60 3.06 1.05 -7.12
CA MET A 60 1.68 0.55 -7.17
C MET A 60 1.47 -0.47 -6.07
N PHE A 61 0.41 -0.29 -5.29
CA PHE A 61 -0.11 -1.33 -4.40
C PHE A 61 -1.31 -2.01 -5.07
N ILE A 62 -1.41 -3.31 -5.00
CA ILE A 62 -2.54 -4.07 -5.56
C ILE A 62 -3.14 -4.92 -4.45
N HIS A 63 -4.38 -4.58 -4.02
CA HIS A 63 -5.16 -5.41 -3.10
C HIS A 63 -6.17 -6.22 -3.89
N TRP A 64 -5.94 -7.53 -4.02
CA TRP A 64 -6.79 -8.41 -4.78
C TRP A 64 -6.91 -9.79 -4.15
N GLY A 65 -8.08 -10.42 -4.26
CA GLY A 65 -8.38 -11.71 -3.68
C GLY A 65 -9.87 -12.05 -3.80
N LEU A 66 -10.32 -13.07 -3.06
CA LEU A 66 -11.72 -13.52 -3.08
C LEU A 66 -12.71 -12.44 -2.68
N TYR A 67 -12.30 -11.49 -1.84
CA TYR A 67 -13.12 -10.35 -1.42
C TYR A 67 -13.56 -9.43 -2.57
N ALA A 68 -12.94 -9.53 -3.75
CA ALA A 68 -13.40 -8.82 -4.94
C ALA A 68 -14.73 -9.37 -5.50
N ILE A 69 -15.10 -10.62 -5.16
CA ILE A 69 -16.36 -11.25 -5.60
C ILE A 69 -17.56 -10.60 -4.92
N PRO A 70 -17.65 -10.58 -3.57
CA PRO A 70 -18.72 -9.89 -2.88
C PRO A 70 -18.67 -8.37 -3.04
N ALA A 71 -17.51 -7.81 -3.34
CA ALA A 71 -17.34 -6.40 -3.72
C ALA A 71 -18.04 -5.42 -2.75
N GLY A 72 -17.93 -5.66 -1.44
CA GLY A 72 -18.54 -4.83 -0.39
C GLY A 72 -19.97 -5.17 -0.02
N GLU A 73 -20.54 -6.28 -0.52
CA GLU A 73 -21.90 -6.72 -0.22
C GLU A 73 -21.91 -8.18 0.22
N TRP A 74 -22.70 -8.53 1.23
CA TRP A 74 -22.89 -9.90 1.68
C TRP A 74 -24.36 -10.21 1.90
N ASN A 75 -24.85 -11.33 1.31
CA ASN A 75 -26.27 -11.74 1.36
C ASN A 75 -27.25 -10.61 0.99
N GLY A 76 -26.93 -9.84 -0.07
CA GLY A 76 -27.76 -8.75 -0.58
C GLY A 76 -27.76 -7.49 0.30
N LYS A 77 -26.81 -7.37 1.25
CA LYS A 77 -26.68 -6.20 2.13
C LYS A 77 -25.30 -5.56 2.00
N PRO A 78 -25.23 -4.23 1.89
CA PRO A 78 -23.95 -3.51 1.95
C PRO A 78 -23.23 -3.77 3.27
N VAL A 79 -21.91 -3.98 3.20
CA VAL A 79 -21.03 -4.18 4.35
C VAL A 79 -20.19 -2.93 4.55
N GLY A 80 -20.22 -2.36 5.75
CA GLY A 80 -19.39 -1.20 6.12
C GLY A 80 -17.89 -1.55 6.19
N GLY A 81 -17.06 -0.50 6.16
CA GLY A 81 -15.60 -0.65 6.20
C GLY A 81 -15.00 -0.97 4.82
N VAL A 82 -13.74 -1.42 4.83
CA VAL A 82 -12.95 -1.69 3.63
C VAL A 82 -13.29 -3.07 3.02
N GLY A 83 -13.18 -3.18 1.70
CA GLY A 83 -13.67 -4.35 0.96
C GLY A 83 -12.93 -5.65 1.28
N GLU A 84 -11.62 -5.60 1.45
CA GLU A 84 -10.77 -6.76 1.76
C GLU A 84 -10.97 -7.31 3.18
N TRP A 85 -11.63 -6.56 4.06
CA TRP A 85 -12.01 -7.00 5.41
C TRP A 85 -13.41 -7.60 5.49
N ILE A 86 -14.09 -7.84 4.37
CA ILE A 86 -15.50 -8.25 4.35
C ILE A 86 -15.78 -9.50 5.20
N LEU A 87 -14.87 -10.49 5.19
CA LEU A 87 -14.98 -11.68 6.02
C LEU A 87 -15.10 -11.31 7.51
N ASN A 88 -14.27 -10.38 7.98
CA ASN A 88 -14.31 -9.89 9.37
C ASN A 88 -15.48 -8.94 9.63
N SER A 89 -15.71 -7.98 8.73
CA SER A 89 -16.71 -6.91 8.93
C SER A 89 -18.15 -7.44 8.90
N ALA A 90 -18.43 -8.42 8.05
CA ALA A 90 -19.72 -9.09 7.97
C ALA A 90 -19.82 -10.33 8.88
N GLN A 91 -18.77 -10.63 9.66
CA GLN A 91 -18.69 -11.79 10.57
C GLN A 91 -19.01 -13.12 9.84
N ILE A 92 -18.43 -13.28 8.65
CA ILE A 92 -18.64 -14.46 7.82
C ILE A 92 -17.83 -15.63 8.39
N LYS A 93 -18.46 -16.78 8.56
CA LYS A 93 -17.73 -18.00 8.93
C LYS A 93 -16.87 -18.46 7.76
N VAL A 94 -15.72 -19.04 8.06
CA VAL A 94 -14.81 -19.57 7.02
C VAL A 94 -15.55 -20.53 6.09
N ALA A 95 -16.35 -21.44 6.61
CA ALA A 95 -17.14 -22.38 5.81
C ALA A 95 -18.14 -21.71 4.83
N ASP A 96 -18.62 -20.50 5.16
CA ASP A 96 -19.52 -19.73 4.29
C ASP A 96 -18.72 -18.88 3.27
N TYR A 97 -17.45 -18.60 3.55
CA TYR A 97 -16.55 -17.84 2.67
C TYR A 97 -15.85 -18.72 1.62
N GLU A 98 -15.51 -19.96 1.99
CA GLU A 98 -14.81 -20.91 1.09
C GLU A 98 -15.49 -21.10 -0.30
N PRO A 99 -16.84 -21.13 -0.42
CA PRO A 99 -17.50 -21.27 -1.71
C PRO A 99 -17.19 -20.15 -2.72
N LEU A 100 -16.65 -18.99 -2.28
CA LEU A 100 -16.23 -17.93 -3.18
C LEU A 100 -15.08 -18.37 -4.10
N ALA A 101 -14.22 -19.27 -3.65
CA ALA A 101 -13.12 -19.76 -4.47
C ALA A 101 -13.61 -20.40 -5.78
N ALA A 102 -14.72 -21.15 -5.75
CA ALA A 102 -15.32 -21.74 -6.95
C ALA A 102 -15.89 -20.69 -7.93
N GLN A 103 -16.06 -19.44 -7.48
CA GLN A 103 -16.53 -18.32 -8.30
C GLN A 103 -15.37 -17.44 -8.82
N PHE A 104 -14.16 -17.61 -8.27
CA PHE A 104 -13.00 -16.79 -8.64
C PHE A 104 -12.41 -17.29 -9.97
N ASN A 105 -12.85 -16.67 -11.07
CA ASN A 105 -12.39 -16.95 -12.42
C ASN A 105 -12.09 -15.65 -13.17
N PRO A 106 -10.98 -14.97 -12.87
CA PRO A 106 -10.65 -13.66 -13.40
C PRO A 106 -10.17 -13.72 -14.85
N VAL A 107 -11.10 -14.01 -15.76
CA VAL A 107 -10.83 -14.22 -17.20
C VAL A 107 -10.24 -13.01 -17.92
N ASP A 108 -10.39 -11.81 -17.34
CA ASP A 108 -9.87 -10.56 -17.90
C ASP A 108 -8.52 -10.16 -17.29
N PHE A 109 -7.96 -10.99 -16.37
CA PHE A 109 -6.64 -10.73 -15.81
C PHE A 109 -5.56 -10.78 -16.91
N ASN A 110 -4.79 -9.69 -16.98
CA ASN A 110 -3.67 -9.58 -17.92
C ASN A 110 -2.48 -8.88 -17.20
N ALA A 111 -1.47 -9.67 -16.90
CA ALA A 111 -0.28 -9.23 -16.17
C ALA A 111 0.50 -8.12 -16.89
N GLU A 112 0.59 -8.20 -18.23
CA GLU A 112 1.30 -7.20 -19.05
C GLU A 112 0.58 -5.85 -19.02
N GLN A 113 -0.76 -5.85 -19.10
CA GLN A 113 -1.56 -4.63 -19.00
C GLN A 113 -1.46 -3.98 -17.63
N TRP A 114 -1.45 -4.78 -16.54
CA TRP A 114 -1.27 -4.26 -15.20
C TRP A 114 0.12 -3.64 -15.01
N ALA A 115 1.16 -4.35 -15.45
CA ALA A 115 2.53 -3.85 -15.39
C ALA A 115 2.71 -2.58 -16.23
N LYS A 116 2.10 -2.54 -17.43
CA LYS A 116 2.14 -1.37 -18.30
C LYS A 116 1.43 -0.17 -17.67
N ALA A 117 0.28 -0.36 -17.04
CA ALA A 117 -0.46 0.71 -16.37
C ALA A 117 0.39 1.35 -15.24
N ALA A 118 1.12 0.54 -14.48
CA ALA A 118 2.04 1.04 -13.45
C ALA A 118 3.23 1.80 -14.07
N ALA A 119 3.85 1.24 -15.12
CA ALA A 119 4.99 1.87 -15.79
C ALA A 119 4.61 3.20 -16.46
N ASP A 120 3.46 3.26 -17.14
CA ASP A 120 2.95 4.47 -17.80
C ASP A 120 2.68 5.60 -16.79
N ALA A 121 2.26 5.25 -15.56
CA ALA A 121 2.11 6.21 -14.45
C ALA A 121 3.46 6.63 -13.81
N GLY A 122 4.58 6.14 -14.28
CA GLY A 122 5.93 6.47 -13.78
C GLY A 122 6.34 5.71 -12.52
N MET A 123 5.59 4.69 -12.10
CA MET A 123 5.91 3.85 -10.95
C MET A 123 7.19 3.04 -11.16
N LYS A 124 7.87 2.70 -10.08
CA LYS A 124 9.17 2.00 -10.09
C LYS A 124 9.11 0.61 -9.46
N TYR A 125 8.06 0.29 -8.75
CA TYR A 125 7.83 -1.01 -8.13
C TYR A 125 6.35 -1.29 -8.00
N VAL A 126 6.02 -2.59 -7.90
CA VAL A 126 4.66 -3.08 -7.71
C VAL A 126 4.63 -4.01 -6.52
N VAL A 127 3.75 -3.75 -5.57
CA VAL A 127 3.46 -4.61 -4.41
C VAL A 127 2.06 -5.21 -4.60
N ILE A 128 1.93 -6.53 -4.58
CA ILE A 128 0.62 -7.20 -4.65
C ILE A 128 0.39 -8.07 -3.43
N THR A 129 -0.86 -8.16 -2.99
CA THR A 129 -1.27 -9.13 -1.97
C THR A 129 -1.07 -10.56 -2.45
N SER A 130 0.04 -11.19 -2.11
CA SER A 130 0.23 -12.63 -2.35
C SER A 130 -0.74 -13.47 -1.53
N LYS A 131 -1.03 -13.04 -0.30
CA LYS A 131 -2.08 -13.52 0.61
C LYS A 131 -2.52 -12.37 1.50
N HIS A 132 -3.84 -12.11 1.59
CA HIS A 132 -4.42 -11.18 2.55
C HIS A 132 -4.91 -11.91 3.82
N HIS A 133 -5.56 -11.23 4.74
CA HIS A 133 -5.99 -11.77 6.04
C HIS A 133 -7.01 -12.92 5.94
N ASP A 134 -7.69 -13.08 4.81
CA ASP A 134 -8.60 -14.20 4.52
C ASP A 134 -7.86 -15.52 4.22
N GLY A 135 -6.53 -15.47 4.16
CA GLY A 135 -5.66 -16.63 3.97
C GLY A 135 -5.60 -17.16 2.54
N PHE A 136 -6.36 -16.56 1.59
CA PHE A 136 -6.35 -17.01 0.21
C PHE A 136 -5.10 -16.56 -0.52
N CYS A 137 -4.38 -17.54 -1.14
CA CYS A 137 -3.13 -17.28 -1.85
C CYS A 137 -3.39 -17.02 -3.34
N LEU A 138 -2.83 -15.93 -3.88
CA LEU A 138 -2.85 -15.62 -5.32
C LEU A 138 -1.73 -16.33 -6.10
N PHE A 139 -1.05 -17.29 -5.49
CA PHE A 139 0.03 -18.09 -6.05
C PHE A 139 -0.20 -19.58 -5.77
N ASP A 140 0.38 -20.44 -6.58
CA ASP A 140 0.34 -21.89 -6.46
C ASP A 140 1.29 -22.33 -5.34
N SER A 141 0.74 -22.52 -4.12
CA SER A 141 1.51 -22.86 -2.92
C SER A 141 1.53 -24.34 -2.66
N THR A 142 2.71 -24.93 -2.47
CA THR A 142 2.82 -26.35 -2.08
C THR A 142 2.44 -26.62 -0.63
N HIS A 143 2.15 -25.59 0.17
CA HIS A 143 1.85 -25.67 1.60
C HIS A 143 0.37 -25.54 1.94
N THR A 144 -0.49 -25.23 0.95
CA THR A 144 -1.93 -25.14 1.12
C THR A 144 -2.61 -25.44 -0.21
N THR A 145 -3.85 -25.90 -0.15
CA THR A 145 -4.76 -25.95 -1.31
C THR A 145 -5.76 -24.79 -1.33
N TRP A 146 -5.62 -23.85 -0.37
CA TRP A 146 -6.41 -22.64 -0.32
C TRP A 146 -5.75 -21.54 -1.14
N ASP A 147 -5.64 -21.80 -2.43
CA ASP A 147 -4.97 -20.92 -3.39
C ASP A 147 -5.68 -20.87 -4.74
N VAL A 148 -5.20 -19.98 -5.60
CA VAL A 148 -5.79 -19.71 -6.90
C VAL A 148 -5.67 -20.89 -7.89
N ALA A 149 -4.63 -21.71 -7.78
CA ALA A 149 -4.42 -22.85 -8.66
C ALA A 149 -5.28 -24.05 -8.26
N ASP A 150 -5.38 -24.34 -6.97
CA ASP A 150 -6.07 -25.53 -6.47
C ASP A 150 -7.57 -25.30 -6.20
N ALA A 151 -7.92 -24.18 -5.55
CA ALA A 151 -9.29 -23.94 -5.10
C ALA A 151 -10.21 -23.31 -6.15
N THR A 152 -9.67 -22.80 -7.27
CA THR A 152 -10.47 -22.01 -8.22
C THR A 152 -10.58 -22.65 -9.60
N PRO A 153 -11.58 -22.30 -10.41
CA PRO A 153 -11.64 -22.70 -11.83
C PRO A 153 -10.60 -22.00 -12.71
N PHE A 154 -9.95 -20.94 -12.22
CA PHE A 154 -8.96 -20.18 -12.98
C PHE A 154 -7.67 -20.98 -13.24
N LYS A 155 -7.20 -21.77 -12.27
CA LYS A 155 -6.09 -22.72 -12.42
C LYS A 155 -4.77 -22.12 -12.91
N ARG A 156 -4.52 -20.84 -12.63
CA ARG A 156 -3.30 -20.13 -13.03
C ARG A 156 -2.68 -19.45 -11.83
N ASP A 157 -1.35 -19.47 -11.75
CA ASP A 157 -0.57 -18.74 -10.74
C ASP A 157 -0.39 -17.28 -11.18
N ILE A 158 -1.12 -16.38 -10.50
CA ILE A 158 -1.14 -14.94 -10.80
C ILE A 158 0.24 -14.31 -10.60
N LEU A 159 0.94 -14.69 -9.53
CA LEU A 159 2.24 -14.11 -9.21
C LEU A 159 3.32 -14.56 -10.19
N LYS A 160 3.22 -15.78 -10.69
CA LYS A 160 4.12 -16.34 -11.70
C LYS A 160 4.00 -15.62 -13.03
N GLU A 161 2.82 -15.09 -13.35
CA GLU A 161 2.59 -14.29 -14.56
C GLU A 161 2.95 -12.82 -14.35
N LEU A 162 2.59 -12.25 -13.19
CA LEU A 162 2.80 -10.82 -12.92
C LEU A 162 4.28 -10.46 -12.73
N ALA A 163 5.04 -11.30 -12.03
CA ALA A 163 6.43 -10.99 -11.70
C ALA A 163 7.33 -10.74 -12.93
N PRO A 164 7.34 -11.58 -13.96
CA PRO A 164 8.11 -11.31 -15.18
C PRO A 164 7.56 -10.11 -15.95
N ALA A 165 6.24 -9.88 -15.98
CA ALA A 165 5.64 -8.73 -16.66
C ALA A 165 6.07 -7.40 -16.03
N VAL A 166 6.11 -7.31 -14.68
CA VAL A 166 6.59 -6.13 -13.95
C VAL A 166 8.07 -5.88 -14.25
N ARG A 167 8.90 -6.92 -14.19
CA ARG A 167 10.34 -6.80 -14.49
C ARG A 167 10.61 -6.41 -15.95
N ALA A 168 9.80 -6.88 -16.90
CA ALA A 168 9.91 -6.50 -18.30
C ALA A 168 9.68 -5.00 -18.54
N GLN A 169 8.97 -4.31 -17.63
CA GLN A 169 8.81 -2.86 -17.61
C GLN A 169 9.94 -2.12 -16.86
N GLY A 170 10.98 -2.83 -16.41
CA GLY A 170 12.10 -2.23 -15.66
C GLY A 170 11.76 -1.90 -14.20
N MET A 171 10.66 -2.43 -13.66
CA MET A 171 10.21 -2.21 -12.29
C MET A 171 10.61 -3.37 -11.37
N GLN A 172 10.70 -3.07 -10.06
CA GLN A 172 10.89 -4.09 -9.03
C GLN A 172 9.55 -4.77 -8.67
N MET A 173 9.56 -6.11 -8.59
CA MET A 173 8.42 -6.87 -8.07
C MET A 173 8.54 -7.02 -6.56
N CYS A 174 7.43 -6.82 -5.84
CA CYS A 174 7.35 -6.85 -4.39
C CYS A 174 6.10 -7.60 -3.94
N TRP A 175 6.16 -8.26 -2.78
CA TRP A 175 5.04 -9.01 -2.23
C TRP A 175 4.52 -8.37 -0.95
N TYR A 176 3.20 -8.15 -0.85
CA TYR A 176 2.51 -8.07 0.42
C TYR A 176 2.16 -9.50 0.86
N HIS A 177 2.41 -9.83 2.11
CA HIS A 177 2.04 -11.12 2.68
C HIS A 177 1.53 -10.95 4.10
N SER A 178 0.26 -11.30 4.31
CA SER A 178 -0.36 -11.17 5.64
C SER A 178 0.20 -12.15 6.64
N ILE A 179 0.59 -11.65 7.82
CA ILE A 179 0.86 -12.44 9.02
C ILE A 179 -0.44 -13.02 9.57
N MET A 180 -1.56 -12.30 9.47
CA MET A 180 -2.88 -12.82 9.80
C MET A 180 -3.36 -13.83 8.77
N ASP A 181 -4.10 -14.83 9.23
CA ASP A 181 -4.75 -15.82 8.40
C ASP A 181 -6.01 -16.37 9.10
N TRP A 182 -7.15 -15.77 8.79
CA TRP A 182 -8.41 -16.17 9.43
C TRP A 182 -8.88 -17.56 8.99
N HIS A 183 -8.41 -18.05 7.85
CA HIS A 183 -8.76 -19.37 7.32
C HIS A 183 -7.96 -20.50 8.00
N HIS A 184 -6.66 -20.29 8.21
CA HIS A 184 -5.75 -21.36 8.62
C HIS A 184 -6.18 -22.03 9.95
N PRO A 185 -6.19 -23.37 10.04
CA PRO A 185 -6.65 -24.10 11.23
C PRO A 185 -5.82 -23.83 12.49
N ASP A 186 -4.57 -23.46 12.36
CA ASP A 186 -3.66 -23.20 13.48
C ASP A 186 -3.50 -21.70 13.82
N TYR A 187 -4.11 -20.80 13.04
CA TYR A 187 -4.00 -19.37 13.32
C TYR A 187 -4.76 -18.97 14.60
N LEU A 188 -4.14 -18.07 15.36
CA LEU A 188 -4.71 -17.43 16.55
C LEU A 188 -4.49 -15.91 16.53
N PRO A 189 -5.43 -15.09 17.10
CA PRO A 189 -6.65 -15.50 17.80
C PRO A 189 -7.80 -15.87 16.85
N ARG A 190 -8.65 -16.81 17.28
CA ARG A 190 -9.92 -17.10 16.59
C ARG A 190 -10.88 -15.91 16.72
N ARG A 191 -11.67 -15.69 15.70
CA ARG A 191 -12.76 -14.72 15.76
C ARG A 191 -13.94 -15.30 16.56
N SER A 192 -14.57 -14.47 17.39
CA SER A 192 -15.67 -14.92 18.28
C SER A 192 -16.89 -15.46 17.55
N TRP A 193 -17.13 -15.02 16.30
CA TRP A 193 -18.24 -15.49 15.46
C TRP A 193 -17.88 -16.77 14.67
N ASP A 194 -16.62 -17.17 14.62
CA ASP A 194 -16.13 -18.40 13.99
C ASP A 194 -15.11 -19.10 14.87
N PRO A 195 -15.53 -19.63 16.05
CA PRO A 195 -14.62 -20.15 17.06
C PRO A 195 -13.99 -21.49 16.66
N ARG A 196 -14.63 -22.30 15.81
CA ARG A 196 -14.18 -23.63 15.35
C ARG A 196 -13.62 -24.48 16.49
N PRO A 197 -14.45 -24.84 17.53
CA PRO A 197 -13.98 -25.44 18.77
C PRO A 197 -13.41 -26.86 18.59
N GLU A 198 -13.73 -27.52 17.49
CA GLU A 198 -13.21 -28.83 17.09
C GLU A 198 -11.72 -28.80 16.73
N LEU A 199 -11.19 -27.63 16.36
CA LEU A 199 -9.80 -27.46 16.02
C LEU A 199 -8.94 -27.28 17.27
N LYS A 200 -7.72 -27.78 17.21
CA LYS A 200 -6.69 -27.59 18.24
C LYS A 200 -5.57 -26.73 17.67
N PRO A 201 -5.78 -25.39 17.60
CA PRO A 201 -4.84 -24.50 16.96
C PRO A 201 -3.49 -24.46 17.69
N ASP A 202 -2.43 -24.36 16.91
CA ASP A 202 -1.06 -24.23 17.39
C ASP A 202 -0.35 -23.12 16.57
N PHE A 203 -0.10 -22.00 17.22
CA PHE A 203 0.48 -20.84 16.54
C PHE A 203 1.92 -21.06 16.09
N ASP A 204 2.66 -22.00 16.68
CA ASP A 204 4.01 -22.33 16.22
C ASP A 204 3.97 -23.16 14.93
N ARG A 205 2.98 -24.05 14.76
CA ARG A 205 2.72 -24.70 13.45
C ARG A 205 2.29 -23.67 12.39
N PHE A 206 1.42 -22.72 12.76
CA PHE A 206 1.08 -21.63 11.86
C PHE A 206 2.32 -20.80 11.46
N ASN A 207 3.19 -20.48 12.42
CA ASN A 207 4.41 -19.73 12.13
C ASN A 207 5.34 -20.48 11.16
N ALA A 208 5.47 -21.80 11.31
CA ALA A 208 6.22 -22.63 10.38
C ALA A 208 5.60 -22.63 8.97
N TYR A 209 4.27 -22.68 8.88
CA TYR A 209 3.55 -22.54 7.61
C TYR A 209 3.80 -21.17 6.95
N LEU A 210 3.70 -20.07 7.70
CA LEU A 210 3.99 -18.72 7.22
C LEU A 210 5.43 -18.61 6.67
N GLU A 211 6.41 -19.14 7.39
CA GLU A 211 7.81 -19.16 6.98
C GLU A 211 8.03 -20.00 5.71
N SER A 212 7.29 -21.09 5.55
CA SER A 212 7.35 -21.92 4.35
C SER A 212 6.81 -21.19 3.13
N GLN A 213 5.68 -20.47 3.25
CA GLN A 213 5.13 -19.65 2.18
C GLN A 213 6.07 -18.49 1.80
N VAL A 214 6.68 -17.82 2.78
CA VAL A 214 7.67 -16.77 2.51
C VAL A 214 8.89 -17.33 1.78
N THR A 215 9.31 -18.56 2.13
CA THR A 215 10.39 -19.25 1.42
C THR A 215 10.01 -19.51 -0.05
N GLU A 216 8.79 -20.00 -0.33
CA GLU A 216 8.30 -20.17 -1.72
C GLU A 216 8.33 -18.85 -2.49
N LEU A 217 7.79 -17.78 -1.90
CA LEU A 217 7.71 -16.47 -2.52
C LEU A 217 9.08 -15.87 -2.86
N LEU A 218 10.09 -16.15 -2.04
CA LEU A 218 11.44 -15.65 -2.25
C LEU A 218 12.33 -16.58 -3.09
N THR A 219 11.91 -17.82 -3.36
CA THR A 219 12.71 -18.78 -4.15
C THR A 219 12.15 -18.99 -5.55
N ASN A 220 10.82 -18.96 -5.74
CA ASN A 220 10.18 -19.45 -6.97
C ASN A 220 9.87 -18.35 -7.99
N TYR A 221 9.93 -17.06 -7.61
CA TYR A 221 9.44 -15.94 -8.42
C TYR A 221 10.55 -14.97 -8.88
N GLY A 222 11.82 -15.33 -8.68
CA GLY A 222 12.98 -14.50 -9.03
C GLY A 222 13.25 -13.39 -8.01
N PRO A 223 14.01 -12.35 -8.40
CA PRO A 223 14.38 -11.26 -7.48
C PRO A 223 13.16 -10.48 -6.99
N ILE A 224 13.10 -10.23 -5.67
CA ILE A 224 12.02 -9.50 -5.01
C ILE A 224 12.61 -8.27 -4.31
N GLY A 225 12.04 -7.09 -4.59
CA GLY A 225 12.51 -5.84 -4.00
C GLY A 225 12.10 -5.67 -2.54
N VAL A 226 10.82 -5.92 -2.23
CA VAL A 226 10.25 -5.72 -0.89
C VAL A 226 9.37 -6.91 -0.50
N MET A 227 9.52 -7.36 0.76
CA MET A 227 8.51 -8.13 1.49
C MET A 227 7.75 -7.18 2.41
N TRP A 228 6.50 -6.95 2.08
CA TRP A 228 5.59 -6.09 2.80
C TRP A 228 4.66 -6.93 3.68
N PHE A 229 4.94 -7.01 4.98
CA PHE A 229 4.11 -7.74 5.94
C PHE A 229 3.00 -6.88 6.51
N ASP A 230 1.97 -7.52 7.08
CA ASP A 230 0.85 -6.86 7.73
C ASP A 230 0.13 -7.79 8.69
N GLY A 231 -0.60 -7.24 9.68
CA GLY A 231 -1.30 -8.07 10.67
C GLY A 231 -0.51 -8.33 11.95
N GLU A 232 0.54 -7.56 12.19
CA GLU A 232 1.45 -7.69 13.34
C GLU A 232 0.83 -7.30 14.68
N TRP A 233 -0.32 -6.65 14.69
CA TRP A 233 -0.93 -6.09 15.92
C TRP A 233 -1.58 -7.14 16.82
N GLU A 234 -1.88 -8.34 16.35
CA GLU A 234 -2.47 -9.40 17.17
C GLU A 234 -1.53 -9.87 18.27
N ASN A 235 -2.08 -10.26 19.44
CA ASN A 235 -1.29 -10.60 20.62
C ASN A 235 -0.43 -11.86 20.46
N THR A 236 -0.75 -12.72 19.51
CA THR A 236 0.03 -13.93 19.18
C THR A 236 1.33 -13.63 18.44
N TRP A 237 1.41 -12.47 17.75
CA TRP A 237 2.64 -12.02 17.10
C TRP A 237 3.57 -11.33 18.09
N THR A 238 4.88 -11.56 17.95
CA THR A 238 5.91 -11.02 18.87
C THR A 238 7.14 -10.57 18.09
N ASN A 239 7.96 -9.66 18.66
CA ASN A 239 9.21 -9.23 18.04
C ASN A 239 10.20 -10.39 17.77
N PRO A 240 10.38 -11.40 18.63
CA PRO A 240 11.20 -12.55 18.28
C PRO A 240 10.72 -13.31 17.03
N ARG A 241 9.40 -13.47 16.83
CA ARG A 241 8.84 -14.07 15.60
C ARG A 241 9.08 -13.16 14.39
N GLY A 242 8.85 -11.86 14.54
CA GLY A 242 9.11 -10.88 13.50
C GLY A 242 10.59 -10.86 13.10
N LYS A 243 11.50 -10.87 14.07
CA LYS A 243 12.95 -10.93 13.78
C LYS A 243 13.34 -12.21 13.03
N ARG A 244 12.80 -13.35 13.45
CA ARG A 244 13.05 -14.62 12.76
C ARG A 244 12.57 -14.58 11.31
N LEU A 245 11.39 -14.01 11.05
CA LEU A 245 10.85 -13.86 9.71
C LEU A 245 11.67 -12.88 8.87
N TYR A 246 12.12 -11.77 9.47
CA TYR A 246 13.04 -10.83 8.84
C TYR A 246 14.36 -11.50 8.45
N ASP A 247 14.99 -12.21 9.40
CA ASP A 247 16.25 -12.91 9.17
C ASP A 247 16.10 -14.00 8.08
N LEU A 248 14.96 -14.70 8.03
CA LEU A 248 14.64 -15.66 6.98
C LEU A 248 14.61 -14.98 5.59
N CYS A 249 13.89 -13.88 5.45
CA CYS A 249 13.84 -13.14 4.20
C CYS A 249 15.24 -12.75 3.74
N ARG A 250 16.04 -12.21 4.64
CA ARG A 250 17.41 -11.75 4.38
C ARG A 250 18.38 -12.89 4.06
N SER A 251 18.16 -14.08 4.62
CA SER A 251 18.98 -15.25 4.35
C SER A 251 18.75 -15.82 2.96
N ILE A 252 17.51 -15.71 2.42
CA ILE A 252 17.14 -16.22 1.10
C ILE A 252 17.51 -15.20 0.02
N GLN A 253 17.12 -13.94 0.19
CA GLN A 253 17.49 -12.85 -0.71
C GLN A 253 18.16 -11.70 0.08
N PRO A 254 19.50 -11.63 0.12
CA PRO A 254 20.23 -10.61 0.88
C PRO A 254 19.92 -9.16 0.51
N SER A 255 19.38 -8.89 -0.67
CA SER A 255 18.98 -7.55 -1.12
C SER A 255 17.55 -7.17 -0.80
N VAL A 256 16.69 -8.11 -0.36
CA VAL A 256 15.29 -7.81 -0.09
C VAL A 256 15.13 -6.82 1.06
N ILE A 257 14.19 -5.90 0.90
CA ILE A 257 13.82 -4.91 1.90
C ILE A 257 12.53 -5.40 2.60
N VAL A 258 12.40 -5.15 3.89
CA VAL A 258 11.26 -5.60 4.70
C VAL A 258 10.67 -4.42 5.45
N ASN A 259 9.36 -4.23 5.42
CA ASN A 259 8.71 -3.14 6.15
C ASN A 259 8.68 -3.39 7.68
N ASN A 260 8.38 -2.35 8.46
CA ASN A 260 8.35 -2.44 9.93
C ASN A 260 7.16 -3.23 10.50
N ARG A 261 6.17 -3.61 9.65
CA ARG A 261 5.05 -4.46 10.09
C ARG A 261 5.43 -5.93 10.23
N VAL A 262 6.66 -6.30 9.95
CA VAL A 262 7.20 -7.62 10.33
C VAL A 262 7.36 -7.76 11.85
N GLY A 263 7.51 -6.65 12.59
CA GLY A 263 7.64 -6.59 14.05
C GLY A 263 6.46 -5.91 14.74
N LYS A 264 6.54 -5.82 16.06
CA LYS A 264 5.56 -5.13 16.92
C LYS A 264 5.99 -3.69 17.17
N GLY A 265 5.06 -2.87 17.66
CA GLY A 265 5.34 -1.53 18.17
C GLY A 265 5.06 -0.40 17.19
N ARG A 266 4.50 -0.71 16.01
CA ARG A 266 4.02 0.31 15.07
C ARG A 266 2.91 1.15 15.71
N GLN A 267 3.02 2.48 15.55
CA GLN A 267 2.12 3.45 16.17
C GLN A 267 0.95 3.78 15.24
N GLY A 268 -0.06 2.91 15.20
CA GLY A 268 -1.30 3.14 14.46
C GLY A 268 -1.08 3.57 13.00
N MET A 269 -1.86 4.53 12.52
CA MET A 269 -1.78 5.04 11.14
C MET A 269 -0.53 5.89 10.88
N GLN A 270 0.10 6.46 11.92
CA GLN A 270 1.39 7.14 11.77
C GLN A 270 2.49 6.20 11.26
N GLY A 271 2.31 4.89 11.45
CA GLY A 271 3.08 3.85 10.80
C GLY A 271 4.53 3.70 11.22
N MET A 272 5.00 4.51 12.15
CA MET A 272 6.36 4.42 12.67
C MET A 272 6.42 3.46 13.85
N THR A 273 7.57 2.84 14.05
CA THR A 273 7.81 2.00 15.23
C THR A 273 8.44 2.85 16.32
N ALA A 274 8.00 2.66 17.57
CA ALA A 274 8.64 3.28 18.71
C ALA A 274 10.10 2.81 18.83
N ASP A 275 10.94 3.67 19.42
CA ASP A 275 12.35 3.37 19.66
C ASP A 275 12.55 1.99 20.31
N GLY A 276 13.52 1.22 19.82
CA GLY A 276 13.85 -0.08 20.33
C GLY A 276 14.34 -1.07 19.27
N ASP A 277 14.66 -2.28 19.72
CA ASP A 277 15.09 -3.39 18.86
C ASP A 277 13.86 -4.01 18.17
N HIS A 278 13.49 -3.45 17.01
CA HIS A 278 12.41 -3.97 16.16
C HIS A 278 12.95 -4.33 14.78
N PRO A 279 12.49 -5.42 14.17
CA PRO A 279 12.83 -5.75 12.80
C PRO A 279 12.11 -4.83 11.80
N GLY A 280 12.72 -4.62 10.63
CA GLY A 280 12.18 -3.84 9.53
C GLY A 280 13.12 -2.73 9.07
N ASP A 281 13.05 -2.41 7.79
CA ASP A 281 13.95 -1.46 7.12
C ASP A 281 13.32 -0.08 6.93
N PHE A 282 11.99 0.03 6.91
CA PHE A 282 11.28 1.30 6.72
C PHE A 282 9.93 1.31 7.43
N GLY A 283 9.48 2.51 7.82
CA GLY A 283 8.16 2.75 8.41
C GLY A 283 7.05 2.84 7.37
N THR A 284 5.81 2.58 7.80
CA THR A 284 4.64 2.52 6.91
C THR A 284 3.49 3.41 7.40
N PRO A 285 3.59 4.75 7.30
CA PRO A 285 2.43 5.62 7.44
C PRO A 285 1.30 5.17 6.52
N GLU A 286 0.08 5.11 7.02
CA GLU A 286 -1.08 4.64 6.27
C GLU A 286 -2.14 5.74 6.19
N GLN A 287 -2.56 6.08 4.96
CA GLN A 287 -3.49 7.20 4.67
C GLN A 287 -3.01 8.55 5.26
N GLU A 288 -1.73 8.64 5.60
CA GLU A 288 -1.14 9.80 6.26
C GLU A 288 0.26 10.10 5.68
N ILE A 289 0.61 11.37 5.61
CA ILE A 289 1.96 11.83 5.21
C ILE A 289 2.56 12.56 6.42
N PRO A 290 3.73 12.16 6.92
CA PRO A 290 4.40 12.86 8.00
C PRO A 290 4.57 14.35 7.69
N SER A 291 4.22 15.24 8.64
CA SER A 291 4.16 16.69 8.39
C SER A 291 5.49 17.31 7.93
N THR A 292 6.61 16.82 8.46
CA THR A 292 7.96 17.33 8.16
C THR A 292 8.89 16.29 7.52
N GLY A 293 8.39 15.08 7.23
CA GLY A 293 9.25 13.92 7.03
C GLY A 293 9.85 13.46 8.36
N ILE A 294 10.69 12.43 8.31
CA ILE A 294 11.32 11.85 9.52
C ILE A 294 12.82 11.74 9.25
N PRO A 295 13.65 12.69 9.75
CA PRO A 295 15.07 12.68 9.51
C PRO A 295 15.74 11.36 9.94
N GLY A 296 16.49 10.74 9.03
CA GLY A 296 17.25 9.52 9.30
C GLY A 296 16.40 8.23 9.34
N VAL A 297 15.11 8.31 9.00
CA VAL A 297 14.21 7.15 8.92
C VAL A 297 13.64 7.04 7.52
N ASP A 298 13.78 5.87 6.90
CA ASP A 298 13.11 5.55 5.65
C ASP A 298 11.63 5.24 5.90
N TRP A 299 10.73 5.74 5.05
CA TRP A 299 9.29 5.53 5.20
C TRP A 299 8.54 5.54 3.87
N GLU A 300 7.39 4.87 3.85
CA GLU A 300 6.51 4.73 2.70
C GLU A 300 5.06 4.95 3.11
N SER A 301 4.44 6.02 2.62
CA SER A 301 3.00 6.23 2.80
C SER A 301 2.20 5.38 1.84
N CYS A 302 1.46 4.42 2.36
CA CYS A 302 0.51 3.64 1.58
C CYS A 302 -0.88 4.29 1.63
N MET A 303 -1.48 4.51 0.45
CA MET A 303 -2.78 5.19 0.32
C MET A 303 -3.66 4.58 -0.75
N THR A 304 -4.96 4.67 -0.52
CA THR A 304 -6.00 4.32 -1.49
C THR A 304 -6.32 5.47 -2.44
N MET A 305 -6.84 5.16 -3.62
CA MET A 305 -7.43 6.15 -4.54
C MET A 305 -8.84 6.57 -4.15
N ASN A 306 -9.54 5.71 -3.39
CA ASN A 306 -10.89 5.84 -2.85
C ASN A 306 -10.89 5.52 -1.35
N ASP A 307 -11.97 4.99 -0.77
CA ASP A 307 -12.07 4.69 0.67
C ASP A 307 -11.69 3.25 1.04
N THR A 308 -11.29 2.41 0.08
CA THR A 308 -11.03 0.98 0.28
C THR A 308 -9.77 0.51 -0.43
N TRP A 309 -9.15 -0.56 0.08
CA TRP A 309 -8.00 -1.20 -0.57
C TRP A 309 -8.46 -2.22 -1.63
N GLY A 310 -9.27 -3.21 -1.23
CA GLY A 310 -9.89 -4.16 -2.15
C GLY A 310 -11.09 -3.56 -2.86
N PHE A 311 -11.44 -4.11 -4.02
CA PHE A 311 -12.56 -3.63 -4.83
C PHE A 311 -13.89 -3.64 -4.06
N LYS A 312 -14.59 -2.50 -4.11
CA LYS A 312 -15.91 -2.32 -3.56
C LYS A 312 -16.77 -1.55 -4.56
N LYS A 313 -17.86 -2.18 -5.04
CA LYS A 313 -18.65 -1.65 -6.18
C LYS A 313 -19.30 -0.31 -5.90
N ASP A 314 -19.65 -0.05 -4.63
CA ASP A 314 -20.37 1.15 -4.19
C ASP A 314 -19.44 2.27 -3.71
N ASP A 315 -18.12 2.02 -3.68
CA ASP A 315 -17.14 3.05 -3.31
C ASP A 315 -16.81 3.92 -4.51
N LEU A 316 -17.50 5.05 -4.59
CA LEU A 316 -17.34 6.06 -5.64
C LEU A 316 -16.62 7.33 -5.14
N ASN A 317 -16.07 7.30 -3.93
CA ASN A 317 -15.40 8.46 -3.32
C ASN A 317 -13.95 8.57 -3.79
N TRP A 318 -13.75 8.80 -5.07
CA TRP A 318 -12.44 8.86 -5.69
C TRP A 318 -11.71 10.18 -5.40
N LYS A 319 -10.50 10.10 -4.89
CA LYS A 319 -9.58 11.24 -4.80
C LYS A 319 -9.33 11.81 -6.21
N SER A 320 -9.23 13.13 -6.32
CA SER A 320 -8.88 13.77 -7.60
C SER A 320 -7.43 13.49 -7.98
N THR A 321 -7.10 13.47 -9.26
CA THR A 321 -5.71 13.38 -9.74
C THR A 321 -4.83 14.46 -9.14
N THR A 322 -5.33 15.67 -9.00
CA THR A 322 -4.61 16.78 -8.32
C THR A 322 -4.22 16.38 -6.88
N THR A 323 -5.13 15.74 -6.13
CA THR A 323 -4.82 15.26 -4.77
C THR A 323 -3.75 14.19 -4.79
N LEU A 324 -3.85 13.22 -5.71
CA LEU A 324 -2.88 12.11 -5.82
C LEU A 324 -1.47 12.63 -6.19
N VAL A 325 -1.39 13.54 -7.15
CA VAL A 325 -0.12 14.17 -7.55
C VAL A 325 0.47 14.99 -6.40
N ARG A 326 -0.34 15.75 -5.66
CA ARG A 326 0.13 16.50 -4.48
C ARG A 326 0.66 15.57 -3.40
N ASN A 327 0.00 14.45 -3.13
CA ASN A 327 0.47 13.45 -2.18
C ASN A 327 1.82 12.86 -2.61
N LEU A 328 1.99 12.52 -3.91
CA LEU A 328 3.26 12.03 -4.45
C LEU A 328 4.37 13.06 -4.27
N VAL A 329 4.13 14.31 -4.65
CA VAL A 329 5.12 15.40 -4.51
C VAL A 329 5.44 15.63 -3.04
N ASP A 330 4.44 15.61 -2.16
CA ASP A 330 4.63 15.82 -0.72
C ASP A 330 5.45 14.69 -0.10
N CYS A 331 5.14 13.43 -0.37
CA CYS A 331 5.94 12.28 0.07
C CYS A 331 7.40 12.38 -0.41
N ALA A 332 7.60 12.58 -1.72
CA ALA A 332 8.91 12.64 -2.31
C ALA A 332 9.77 13.81 -1.78
N SER A 333 9.16 15.01 -1.61
CA SER A 333 9.84 16.19 -1.07
C SER A 333 10.32 16.02 0.37
N LYS A 334 9.64 15.17 1.13
CA LYS A 334 9.95 14.86 2.53
C LYS A 334 10.83 13.61 2.70
N GLY A 335 11.29 13.03 1.58
CA GLY A 335 12.22 11.88 1.58
C GLY A 335 11.54 10.52 1.64
N GLY A 336 10.20 10.45 1.65
CA GLY A 336 9.44 9.20 1.68
C GLY A 336 9.06 8.68 0.30
N ASN A 337 8.50 7.47 0.28
CA ASN A 337 7.88 6.86 -0.89
C ASN A 337 6.34 6.99 -0.81
N TYR A 338 5.70 7.02 -1.96
CA TYR A 338 4.26 6.97 -2.11
C TYR A 338 3.85 5.65 -2.75
N LEU A 339 3.11 4.81 -2.01
CA LEU A 339 2.59 3.53 -2.48
C LEU A 339 1.09 3.67 -2.71
N LEU A 340 0.67 3.81 -3.98
CA LEU A 340 -0.71 4.11 -4.36
C LEU A 340 -1.45 2.84 -4.77
N ASN A 341 -2.61 2.61 -4.12
CA ASN A 341 -3.37 1.38 -4.27
C ASN A 341 -4.33 1.38 -5.45
N VAL A 342 -4.45 0.21 -6.09
CA VAL A 342 -5.55 -0.18 -6.96
C VAL A 342 -6.19 -1.47 -6.43
N GLY A 343 -7.51 -1.59 -6.56
CA GLY A 343 -8.28 -2.79 -6.18
C GLY A 343 -8.96 -3.39 -7.42
N PRO A 344 -8.39 -4.40 -8.07
CA PRO A 344 -9.01 -5.06 -9.20
C PRO A 344 -10.34 -5.74 -8.87
N ASP A 345 -11.27 -5.78 -9.82
CA ASP A 345 -12.55 -6.48 -9.69
C ASP A 345 -12.39 -8.01 -9.76
N ALA A 346 -13.49 -8.75 -9.54
CA ALA A 346 -13.49 -10.21 -9.58
C ALA A 346 -13.15 -10.81 -10.95
N ARG A 347 -13.21 -10.02 -12.03
CA ARG A 347 -12.81 -10.44 -13.37
C ARG A 347 -11.32 -10.20 -13.66
N GLY A 348 -10.59 -9.53 -12.74
CA GLY A 348 -9.18 -9.18 -12.92
C GLY A 348 -8.95 -7.86 -13.67
N ARG A 349 -9.93 -6.96 -13.68
CA ARG A 349 -9.79 -5.63 -14.30
C ARG A 349 -9.48 -4.59 -13.23
N ILE A 350 -8.47 -3.78 -13.46
CA ILE A 350 -8.30 -2.54 -12.70
C ILE A 350 -9.45 -1.60 -13.10
N PRO A 351 -10.19 -1.02 -12.13
CA PRO A 351 -11.31 -0.12 -12.44
C PRO A 351 -10.89 1.06 -13.34
N ASP A 352 -11.76 1.42 -14.30
CA ASP A 352 -11.48 2.52 -15.23
C ASP A 352 -11.17 3.83 -14.49
N ALA A 353 -11.87 4.09 -13.39
CA ALA A 353 -11.61 5.26 -12.55
C ALA A 353 -10.18 5.29 -11.96
N SER A 354 -9.57 4.12 -11.70
CA SER A 354 -8.17 4.02 -11.29
C SER A 354 -7.24 4.23 -12.49
N LEU A 355 -7.55 3.58 -13.64
CA LEU A 355 -6.75 3.71 -14.86
C LEU A 355 -6.70 5.14 -15.39
N ASP A 356 -7.83 5.87 -15.34
CA ASP A 356 -7.87 7.28 -15.76
C ASP A 356 -6.94 8.13 -14.89
N ARG A 357 -6.97 7.94 -13.58
CA ARG A 357 -6.07 8.65 -12.64
C ARG A 357 -4.61 8.31 -12.86
N LEU A 358 -4.31 7.03 -13.10
CA LEU A 358 -2.94 6.60 -13.39
C LEU A 358 -2.39 7.22 -14.68
N ARG A 359 -3.24 7.40 -15.71
CA ARG A 359 -2.83 8.06 -16.96
C ARG A 359 -2.61 9.57 -16.80
N GLU A 360 -3.32 10.18 -15.85
CA GLU A 360 -3.23 11.63 -15.60
C GLU A 360 -2.08 11.99 -14.64
N ILE A 361 -1.58 11.05 -13.82
CA ILE A 361 -0.42 11.24 -12.95
C ILE A 361 0.86 11.23 -13.75
#